data_bf133f93cd002da8761f9b682b206928
#
_entry.id   bf133f93cd002da8761f9b682b206928
#
_cell.length_a   1.000
_cell.length_b   1.000
_cell.length_c   1.000
_cell.angle_alpha   90.00
_cell.angle_beta   90.00
_cell.angle_gamma   90.00
#
_symmetry.space_group_name_H-M   'P 1'
#
loop_
_entity.id
_entity.type
_entity.pdbx_description
1 polymer ?
#
loop_
_entity_poly.entity_id
_entity_poly.type
_entity_poly.pdbx_seq_one_letter_code
_entity_poly.pdbx_strand_id
1 'polypeptide(L)'
;GLCLRRGMTKNITDAVMQALGICTVLIGIQGAVSEKHVLLLIISVVIGVIIGEWGDWDGHVNRWAEKVTVACTKSGDAAGIANAFVTSCLIMNVGAMVIVGSLAAGLAEDYTMLYTKSLLDFVSGIMLSAAMGIGVMGSAVFTLIFQGGIVLLAQHIAPFCSPLLIEELSHTGSLLILAIGLNMIGLTKFKVLNYVPALLVIPFALWISGFASAWL
;
A
#
# COMPACT_ATOMS: atom_id res chain seq x y z
N GLY A 1 11.03 12.60 11.54
CA GLY A 1 10.32 11.57 12.31
C GLY A 1 11.22 10.94 13.37
N LEU A 2 12.36 10.36 13.00
CA LEU A 2 13.25 9.65 13.93
C LEU A 2 13.80 10.52 15.06
N CYS A 3 14.09 11.79 14.78
CA CYS A 3 14.52 12.74 15.83
C CYS A 3 13.39 13.01 16.84
N LEU A 4 12.15 13.06 16.37
CA LEU A 4 10.98 13.24 17.24
C LEU A 4 10.75 12.00 18.12
N ARG A 5 10.97 10.80 17.58
CA ARG A 5 10.84 9.54 18.33
C ARG A 5 11.73 9.48 19.58
N ARG A 6 12.96 10.03 19.53
CA ARG A 6 13.89 10.03 20.68
C ARG A 6 13.38 10.82 21.88
N GLY A 7 12.50 11.79 21.68
CA GLY A 7 11.90 12.60 22.74
C GLY A 7 10.49 12.16 23.17
N MET A 8 9.90 11.16 22.50
CA MET A 8 8.53 10.72 22.78
C MET A 8 8.48 9.64 23.83
N THR A 9 7.61 9.80 24.81
CA THR A 9 7.27 8.74 25.77
C THR A 9 6.42 7.66 25.08
N LYS A 10 6.40 6.44 25.64
CA LYS A 10 5.59 5.34 25.11
C LYS A 10 4.12 5.74 24.92
N ASN A 11 3.54 6.43 25.90
CA ASN A 11 2.15 6.89 25.85
C ASN A 11 1.88 7.84 24.67
N ILE A 12 2.82 8.73 24.36
CA ILE A 12 2.72 9.65 23.21
C ILE A 12 2.83 8.87 21.90
N THR A 13 3.74 7.90 21.82
CA THR A 13 3.90 7.05 20.63
C THR A 13 2.62 6.25 20.36
N ASP A 14 2.03 5.65 21.39
CA ASP A 14 0.80 4.87 21.29
C ASP A 14 -0.39 5.77 20.85
N ALA A 15 -0.49 6.97 21.42
CA ALA A 15 -1.51 7.95 21.03
C ALA A 15 -1.35 8.40 19.57
N VAL A 16 -0.11 8.66 19.12
CA VAL A 16 0.19 9.00 17.72
C VAL A 16 -0.16 7.84 16.79
N MET A 17 0.15 6.59 17.16
CA MET A 17 -0.22 5.41 16.38
C MET A 17 -1.73 5.28 16.23
N GLN A 18 -2.48 5.47 17.31
CA GLN A 18 -3.95 5.43 17.26
C GLN A 18 -4.52 6.56 16.38
N ALA A 19 -4.00 7.78 16.51
CA ALA A 19 -4.42 8.92 15.68
C ALA A 19 -4.15 8.66 14.19
N LEU A 20 -2.95 8.15 13.85
CA LEU A 20 -2.62 7.73 12.48
C LEU A 20 -3.54 6.61 12.00
N GLY A 21 -3.84 5.64 12.85
CA GLY A 21 -4.77 4.56 12.54
C GLY A 21 -6.16 5.08 12.19
N ILE A 22 -6.70 6.04 12.95
CA ILE A 22 -7.99 6.69 12.66
C ILE A 22 -7.95 7.42 11.31
N CYS A 23 -6.90 8.19 11.03
CA CYS A 23 -6.72 8.86 9.73
C CYS A 23 -6.64 7.84 8.58
N THR A 24 -5.92 6.74 8.78
CA THR A 24 -5.78 5.66 7.80
C THR A 24 -7.12 4.97 7.54
N VAL A 25 -7.93 4.72 8.58
CA VAL A 25 -9.30 4.21 8.45
C VAL A 25 -10.15 5.17 7.62
N LEU A 26 -10.09 6.48 7.89
CA LEU A 26 -10.86 7.48 7.14
C LEU A 26 -10.47 7.47 5.64
N ILE A 27 -9.17 7.44 5.32
CA ILE A 27 -8.69 7.37 3.95
C ILE A 27 -9.16 6.08 3.26
N GLY A 28 -9.07 4.95 3.95
CA GLY A 28 -9.55 3.66 3.44
C GLY A 28 -11.05 3.66 3.16
N ILE A 29 -11.87 4.22 4.04
CA ILE A 29 -13.31 4.36 3.83
C ILE A 29 -13.60 5.27 2.63
N GLN A 30 -12.97 6.45 2.56
CA GLN A 30 -13.19 7.38 1.46
C GLN A 30 -12.90 6.75 0.08
N GLY A 31 -11.80 5.99 -0.03
CA GLY A 31 -11.48 5.31 -1.26
C GLY A 31 -12.41 4.14 -1.57
N ALA A 32 -12.82 3.37 -0.57
CA ALA A 32 -13.68 2.19 -0.78
C ALA A 32 -15.13 2.57 -1.10
N VAL A 33 -15.67 3.65 -0.51
CA VAL A 33 -17.08 4.08 -0.71
C VAL A 33 -17.33 4.63 -2.12
N SER A 34 -16.29 5.08 -2.82
CA SER A 34 -16.41 5.59 -4.20
C SER A 34 -16.61 4.49 -5.24
N GLU A 35 -16.58 3.21 -4.84
CA GLU A 35 -16.68 2.04 -5.70
C GLU A 35 -18.05 1.91 -6.38
N LYS A 36 -18.03 1.74 -7.70
CA LYS A 36 -19.23 1.54 -8.53
C LYS A 36 -19.50 0.06 -8.81
N HIS A 37 -18.46 -0.77 -8.80
CA HIS A 37 -18.52 -2.19 -9.12
C HIS A 37 -18.30 -3.07 -7.87
N VAL A 38 -19.08 -2.81 -6.82
CA VAL A 38 -18.96 -3.46 -5.50
C VAL A 38 -18.85 -4.99 -5.60
N LEU A 39 -19.53 -5.60 -6.56
CA LEU A 39 -19.46 -7.05 -6.78
C LEU A 39 -18.06 -7.50 -7.23
N LEU A 40 -17.42 -6.74 -8.12
CA LEU A 40 -16.06 -7.02 -8.58
C LEU A 40 -15.07 -6.90 -7.41
N LEU A 41 -15.20 -5.85 -6.59
CA LEU A 41 -14.42 -5.66 -5.38
C LEU A 41 -14.54 -6.86 -4.43
N ILE A 42 -15.79 -7.28 -4.11
CA ILE A 42 -16.04 -8.41 -3.21
C ILE A 42 -15.41 -9.70 -3.75
N ILE A 43 -15.65 -10.02 -5.02
CA ILE A 43 -15.10 -11.24 -5.65
C ILE A 43 -13.58 -11.20 -5.64
N SER A 44 -12.97 -10.08 -6.01
CA SER A 44 -11.52 -9.93 -6.06
C SER A 44 -10.89 -10.07 -4.69
N VAL A 45 -11.48 -9.47 -3.66
CA VAL A 45 -10.99 -9.57 -2.29
C VAL A 45 -11.14 -11.00 -1.75
N VAL A 46 -12.29 -11.64 -1.94
CA VAL A 46 -12.51 -13.01 -1.46
C VAL A 46 -11.54 -13.99 -2.12
N ILE A 47 -11.42 -13.95 -3.44
CA ILE A 47 -10.49 -14.82 -4.18
C ILE A 47 -9.04 -14.49 -3.77
N GLY A 48 -8.70 -13.21 -3.68
CA GLY A 48 -7.36 -12.76 -3.30
C GLY A 48 -6.95 -13.24 -1.91
N VAL A 49 -7.85 -13.14 -0.94
CA VAL A 49 -7.61 -13.64 0.44
C VAL A 49 -7.43 -15.16 0.45
N ILE A 50 -8.24 -15.90 -0.29
CA ILE A 50 -8.11 -17.37 -0.38
C ILE A 50 -6.72 -17.73 -0.93
N ILE A 51 -6.29 -17.08 -2.01
CA ILE A 51 -4.96 -17.29 -2.61
C ILE A 51 -3.87 -16.89 -1.61
N GLY A 52 -4.02 -15.75 -0.93
CA GLY A 52 -3.05 -15.24 0.02
C GLY A 52 -2.89 -16.09 1.28
N GLU A 53 -3.98 -16.56 1.86
CA GLU A 53 -3.96 -17.48 3.00
C GLU A 53 -3.39 -18.84 2.59
N TRP A 54 -3.75 -19.36 1.42
CA TRP A 54 -3.21 -20.62 0.92
C TRP A 54 -1.68 -20.56 0.71
N GLY A 55 -1.19 -19.42 0.20
CA GLY A 55 0.24 -19.18 -0.02
C GLY A 55 0.99 -18.64 1.20
N ASP A 56 0.35 -18.36 2.35
CA ASP A 56 0.93 -17.68 3.52
C ASP A 56 1.79 -16.47 3.12
N TRP A 57 1.23 -15.59 2.28
CA TRP A 57 1.96 -14.44 1.75
C TRP A 57 2.46 -13.52 2.87
N ASP A 58 1.63 -13.31 3.88
CA ASP A 58 2.00 -12.51 5.06
C ASP A 58 3.25 -13.08 5.75
N GLY A 59 3.26 -14.40 6.00
CA GLY A 59 4.41 -15.05 6.60
C GLY A 59 5.65 -15.05 5.70
N HIS A 60 5.50 -15.21 4.38
CA HIS A 60 6.64 -15.19 3.45
C HIS A 60 7.26 -13.80 3.34
N VAL A 61 6.45 -12.76 3.15
CA VAL A 61 6.93 -11.38 3.01
C VAL A 61 7.56 -10.89 4.32
N ASN A 62 6.91 -11.14 5.46
CA ASN A 62 7.46 -10.74 6.76
C ASN A 62 8.78 -11.47 7.06
N ARG A 63 8.88 -12.77 6.81
CA ARG A 63 10.14 -13.53 6.96
C ARG A 63 11.24 -13.01 6.04
N TRP A 64 10.88 -12.65 4.80
CA TRP A 64 11.85 -12.05 3.86
C TRP A 64 12.30 -10.67 4.34
N ALA A 65 11.37 -9.80 4.71
CA ALA A 65 11.66 -8.46 5.22
C ALA A 65 12.50 -8.53 6.52
N GLU A 66 12.22 -9.49 7.40
CA GLU A 66 12.99 -9.74 8.62
C GLU A 66 14.42 -10.19 8.31
N LYS A 67 14.61 -11.13 7.37
CA LYS A 67 15.94 -11.57 6.92
C LYS A 67 16.77 -10.40 6.36
N VAL A 68 16.16 -9.57 5.50
CA VAL A 68 16.82 -8.38 4.95
C VAL A 68 17.17 -7.40 6.07
N THR A 69 16.25 -7.19 7.02
CA THR A 69 16.47 -6.30 8.16
C THR A 69 17.62 -6.80 9.05
N VAL A 70 17.67 -8.08 9.36
CA VAL A 70 18.79 -8.69 10.14
C VAL A 70 20.11 -8.53 9.41
N ALA A 71 20.13 -8.70 8.09
CA ALA A 71 21.34 -8.51 7.29
C ALA A 71 21.82 -7.05 7.24
N CYS A 72 20.88 -6.08 7.27
CA CYS A 72 21.18 -4.66 7.16
C CYS A 72 21.34 -3.94 8.50
N THR A 73 20.80 -4.50 9.59
CA THR A 73 20.71 -3.82 10.89
C THR A 73 21.11 -4.78 12.01
N LYS A 74 22.03 -4.36 12.86
CA LYS A 74 22.39 -5.07 14.10
C LYS A 74 21.37 -4.83 15.24
N SER A 75 20.12 -4.54 14.92
CA SER A 75 19.07 -4.25 15.89
C SER A 75 18.41 -5.54 16.38
N GLY A 76 18.12 -5.60 17.65
CA GLY A 76 17.41 -6.74 18.27
C GLY A 76 15.92 -6.83 17.93
N ASP A 77 15.33 -5.81 17.28
CA ASP A 77 13.89 -5.73 16.91
C ASP A 77 13.72 -5.79 15.39
N ALA A 78 14.15 -6.87 14.77
CA ALA A 78 14.04 -7.05 13.32
C ALA A 78 12.58 -7.18 12.86
N ALA A 79 11.73 -7.83 13.63
CA ALA A 79 10.31 -8.02 13.30
C ALA A 79 9.54 -6.68 13.32
N GLY A 80 9.78 -5.83 14.32
CA GLY A 80 9.17 -4.51 14.41
C GLY A 80 9.61 -3.59 13.25
N ILE A 81 10.90 -3.63 12.87
CA ILE A 81 11.43 -2.87 11.74
C ILE A 81 10.83 -3.38 10.43
N ALA A 82 10.72 -4.70 10.23
CA ALA A 82 10.11 -5.30 9.05
C ALA A 82 8.61 -4.92 8.93
N ASN A 83 7.86 -4.99 10.03
CA ASN A 83 6.47 -4.56 10.05
C ASN A 83 6.31 -3.07 9.72
N ALA A 84 7.16 -2.21 10.27
CA ALA A 84 7.16 -0.78 9.95
C ALA A 84 7.45 -0.52 8.45
N PHE A 85 8.40 -1.26 7.88
CA PHE A 85 8.71 -1.20 6.44
C PHE A 85 7.50 -1.62 5.59
N VAL A 86 6.93 -2.80 5.85
CA VAL A 86 5.80 -3.33 5.05
C VAL A 86 4.59 -2.42 5.16
N THR A 87 4.21 -2.02 6.37
CA THR A 87 3.07 -1.13 6.61
C THR A 87 3.23 0.21 5.88
N SER A 88 4.40 0.84 5.98
CA SER A 88 4.65 2.11 5.30
C SER A 88 4.69 1.95 3.77
N CYS A 89 5.24 0.86 3.24
CA CYS A 89 5.19 0.56 1.80
C CYS A 89 3.76 0.44 1.30
N LEU A 90 2.88 -0.27 2.01
CA LEU A 90 1.48 -0.42 1.62
C LEU A 90 0.75 0.93 1.66
N ILE A 91 0.87 1.69 2.75
CA ILE A 91 0.21 3.00 2.89
C ILE A 91 0.67 3.97 1.80
N MET A 92 1.98 4.00 1.49
CA MET A 92 2.54 4.98 0.56
C MET A 92 2.39 4.59 -0.92
N ASN A 93 2.35 3.30 -1.25
CA ASN A 93 2.39 2.87 -2.65
C ASN A 93 1.07 2.26 -3.16
N VAL A 94 0.04 2.18 -2.33
CA VAL A 94 -1.30 1.79 -2.77
C VAL A 94 -2.12 3.04 -3.10
N GLY A 95 -2.75 3.03 -4.28
CA GLY A 95 -3.64 4.11 -4.72
C GLY A 95 -3.39 4.55 -6.15
N ALA A 96 -4.43 5.12 -6.78
CA ALA A 96 -4.40 5.58 -8.17
C ALA A 96 -3.31 6.63 -8.42
N MET A 97 -3.05 7.50 -7.45
CA MET A 97 -2.09 8.60 -7.59
C MET A 97 -0.65 8.10 -7.86
N VAL A 98 -0.29 6.92 -7.36
CA VAL A 98 1.03 6.30 -7.64
C VAL A 98 1.13 5.93 -9.11
N ILE A 99 0.12 5.21 -9.63
CA ILE A 99 0.13 4.69 -11.00
C ILE A 99 -0.05 5.84 -11.99
N VAL A 100 -1.12 6.62 -11.83
CA VAL A 100 -1.47 7.73 -12.75
C VAL A 100 -0.36 8.78 -12.75
N GLY A 101 0.14 9.19 -11.58
CA GLY A 101 1.20 10.19 -11.48
C GLY A 101 2.52 9.70 -12.10
N SER A 102 2.87 8.43 -11.91
CA SER A 102 4.07 7.86 -12.52
C SER A 102 3.94 7.70 -14.04
N LEU A 103 2.75 7.32 -14.53
CA LEU A 103 2.49 7.25 -15.97
C LEU A 103 2.48 8.65 -16.61
N ALA A 104 1.84 9.65 -15.98
CA ALA A 104 1.84 11.03 -16.47
C ALA A 104 3.27 11.59 -16.55
N ALA A 105 4.10 11.35 -15.55
CA ALA A 105 5.50 11.76 -15.56
C ALA A 105 6.30 11.08 -16.67
N GLY A 106 6.10 9.76 -16.89
CA GLY A 106 6.85 9.00 -17.88
C GLY A 106 6.39 9.18 -19.33
N LEU A 107 5.12 9.55 -19.57
CA LEU A 107 4.53 9.69 -20.90
C LEU A 107 4.42 11.14 -21.37
N ALA A 108 4.10 12.07 -20.46
CA ALA A 108 3.78 13.44 -20.76
C ALA A 108 4.69 14.47 -20.08
N GLU A 109 5.71 14.02 -19.35
CA GLU A 109 6.58 14.88 -18.53
C GLU A 109 5.81 15.74 -17.51
N ASP A 110 4.59 15.32 -17.14
CA ASP A 110 3.78 15.99 -16.13
C ASP A 110 4.07 15.41 -14.74
N TYR A 111 4.82 16.16 -13.94
CA TYR A 111 5.24 15.79 -12.59
C TYR A 111 4.31 16.30 -11.49
N THR A 112 3.25 17.05 -11.83
CA THR A 112 2.39 17.74 -10.85
C THR A 112 1.83 16.80 -9.81
N MET A 113 1.33 15.62 -10.25
CA MET A 113 0.76 14.61 -9.37
C MET A 113 1.82 13.94 -8.49
N LEU A 114 3.03 13.70 -9.02
CA LEU A 114 4.16 13.15 -8.24
C LEU A 114 4.67 14.14 -7.20
N TYR A 115 4.73 15.46 -7.50
CA TYR A 115 5.10 16.47 -6.51
C TYR A 115 4.08 16.55 -5.37
N THR A 116 2.78 16.56 -5.71
CA THR A 116 1.72 16.54 -4.70
C THR A 116 1.84 15.31 -3.80
N LYS A 117 2.03 14.14 -4.43
CA LYS A 117 2.21 12.87 -3.69
C LYS A 117 3.46 12.90 -2.83
N SER A 118 4.59 13.40 -3.33
CA SER A 118 5.84 13.50 -2.56
C SER A 118 5.66 14.36 -1.31
N LEU A 119 4.87 15.42 -1.38
CA LEU A 119 4.55 16.26 -0.23
C LEU A 119 3.71 15.49 0.80
N LEU A 120 2.69 14.76 0.33
CA LEU A 120 1.87 13.91 1.20
C LEU A 120 2.70 12.80 1.86
N ASP A 121 3.54 12.11 1.08
CA ASP A 121 4.42 11.06 1.57
C ASP A 121 5.47 11.60 2.56
N PHE A 122 5.96 12.83 2.35
CA PHE A 122 6.88 13.48 3.27
C PHE A 122 6.23 13.70 4.64
N VAL A 123 5.02 14.27 4.67
CA VAL A 123 4.29 14.50 5.92
C VAL A 123 3.97 13.16 6.61
N SER A 124 3.39 12.21 5.86
CA SER A 124 3.05 10.87 6.36
C SER A 124 4.29 10.13 6.84
N GLY A 125 5.40 10.23 6.13
CA GLY A 125 6.69 9.63 6.48
C GLY A 125 7.27 10.17 7.77
N ILE A 126 7.12 11.47 8.06
CA ILE A 126 7.50 12.05 9.35
C ILE A 126 6.68 11.43 10.47
N MET A 127 5.36 11.34 10.29
CA MET A 127 4.45 10.80 11.31
C MET A 127 4.68 9.31 11.52
N LEU A 128 4.71 8.53 10.44
CA LEU A 128 4.95 7.09 10.50
C LEU A 128 6.31 6.75 11.11
N SER A 129 7.38 7.47 10.75
CA SER A 129 8.71 7.21 11.31
C SER A 129 8.82 7.61 12.77
N ALA A 130 8.06 8.62 13.23
CA ALA A 130 7.95 8.94 14.65
C ALA A 130 7.26 7.82 15.43
N ALA A 131 6.22 7.22 14.88
CA ALA A 131 5.45 6.15 15.52
C ALA A 131 6.13 4.78 15.39
N MET A 132 6.51 4.37 14.19
CA MET A 132 6.98 3.01 13.89
C MET A 132 8.52 2.88 13.82
N GLY A 133 9.24 3.99 13.67
CA GLY A 133 10.70 4.03 13.74
C GLY A 133 11.41 3.85 12.40
N ILE A 134 12.63 3.28 12.46
CA ILE A 134 13.58 3.29 11.34
C ILE A 134 13.13 2.47 10.13
N GLY A 135 12.28 1.46 10.33
CA GLY A 135 11.78 0.62 9.25
C GLY A 135 11.07 1.41 8.15
N VAL A 136 10.45 2.54 8.50
CA VAL A 136 9.80 3.45 7.53
C VAL A 136 10.79 4.04 6.52
N MET A 137 12.08 4.17 6.85
CA MET A 137 13.07 4.65 5.88
C MET A 137 13.26 3.70 4.70
N GLY A 138 13.07 2.39 4.91
CA GLY A 138 13.11 1.41 3.84
C GLY A 138 12.04 1.63 2.77
N SER A 139 10.86 2.13 3.17
CA SER A 139 9.79 2.42 2.22
C SER A 139 10.14 3.52 1.22
N ALA A 140 10.99 4.49 1.61
CA ALA A 140 11.46 5.52 0.69
C ALA A 140 12.27 4.92 -0.47
N VAL A 141 13.14 3.95 -0.17
CA VAL A 141 13.93 3.23 -1.18
C VAL A 141 12.99 2.38 -2.06
N PHE A 142 12.06 1.67 -1.45
CA PHE A 142 11.07 0.88 -2.19
C PHE A 142 10.23 1.77 -3.12
N THR A 143 9.70 2.88 -2.61
CA THR A 143 8.90 3.84 -3.38
C THR A 143 9.69 4.41 -4.56
N LEU A 144 10.96 4.77 -4.35
CA LEU A 144 11.82 5.27 -5.42
C LEU A 144 11.99 4.22 -6.54
N ILE A 145 12.24 2.96 -6.18
CA ILE A 145 12.40 1.86 -7.15
C ILE A 145 11.06 1.58 -7.85
N PHE A 146 9.97 1.50 -7.10
CA PHE A 146 8.66 1.14 -7.62
C PHE A 146 8.10 2.23 -8.54
N GLN A 147 8.00 3.48 -8.06
CA GLN A 147 7.50 4.60 -8.85
C GLN A 147 8.46 4.96 -9.98
N GLY A 148 9.76 4.99 -9.70
CA GLY A 148 10.79 5.21 -10.72
C GLY A 148 10.75 4.14 -11.81
N GLY A 149 10.53 2.88 -11.44
CA GLY A 149 10.32 1.78 -12.38
C GLY A 149 9.10 2.00 -13.28
N ILE A 150 7.97 2.44 -12.72
CA ILE A 150 6.76 2.76 -13.51
C ILE A 150 7.04 3.93 -14.47
N VAL A 151 7.71 4.99 -14.00
CA VAL A 151 8.08 6.14 -14.86
C VAL A 151 8.94 5.69 -16.04
N LEU A 152 9.99 4.91 -15.78
CA LEU A 152 10.92 4.43 -16.82
C LEU A 152 10.24 3.45 -17.80
N LEU A 153 9.31 2.64 -17.32
CA LEU A 153 8.60 1.65 -18.11
C LEU A 153 7.22 2.14 -18.58
N ALA A 154 6.91 3.44 -18.43
CA ALA A 154 5.58 4.00 -18.67
C ALA A 154 5.04 3.66 -20.06
N GLN A 155 5.86 3.76 -21.12
CA GLN A 155 5.46 3.43 -22.49
C GLN A 155 5.03 1.96 -22.67
N HIS A 156 5.60 1.05 -21.89
CA HIS A 156 5.29 -0.38 -21.95
C HIS A 156 4.10 -0.74 -21.05
N ILE A 157 3.91 -0.02 -19.95
CA ILE A 157 2.88 -0.30 -18.94
C ILE A 157 1.54 0.36 -19.32
N ALA A 158 1.57 1.57 -19.89
CA ALA A 158 0.38 2.36 -20.22
C ALA A 158 -0.69 1.59 -21.01
N PRO A 159 -0.36 0.78 -22.03
CA PRO A 159 -1.37 0.05 -22.80
C PRO A 159 -2.18 -0.96 -21.95
N PHE A 160 -1.64 -1.41 -20.81
CA PHE A 160 -2.31 -2.34 -19.91
C PHE A 160 -3.09 -1.65 -18.78
N CYS A 161 -2.86 -0.35 -18.57
CA CYS A 161 -3.46 0.46 -17.51
C CYS A 161 -4.69 1.19 -18.01
N SER A 162 -5.81 0.49 -18.20
CA SER A 162 -7.08 1.17 -18.49
C SER A 162 -7.53 2.03 -17.28
N PRO A 163 -8.28 3.14 -17.52
CA PRO A 163 -8.82 3.95 -16.42
C PRO A 163 -9.64 3.11 -15.44
N LEU A 164 -10.44 2.16 -15.93
CA LEU A 164 -11.22 1.25 -15.11
C LEU A 164 -10.32 0.36 -14.24
N LEU A 165 -9.25 -0.21 -14.80
CA LEU A 165 -8.31 -1.03 -14.03
C LEU A 165 -7.66 -0.22 -12.88
N ILE A 166 -7.26 1.03 -13.17
CA ILE A 166 -6.65 1.90 -12.16
C ILE A 166 -7.65 2.24 -11.05
N GLU A 167 -8.91 2.53 -11.41
CA GLU A 167 -10.00 2.82 -10.49
C GLU A 167 -10.25 1.62 -9.56
N GLU A 168 -10.42 0.43 -10.10
CA GLU A 168 -10.66 -0.82 -9.35
C GLU A 168 -9.49 -1.20 -8.44
N LEU A 169 -8.24 -1.05 -8.93
CA LEU A 169 -7.03 -1.26 -8.10
C LEU A 169 -6.98 -0.27 -6.94
N SER A 170 -7.40 0.98 -7.16
CA SER A 170 -7.44 2.01 -6.12
C SER A 170 -8.46 1.70 -5.04
N HIS A 171 -9.67 1.26 -5.43
CA HIS A 171 -10.72 0.89 -4.48
C HIS A 171 -10.34 -0.33 -3.65
N THR A 172 -9.80 -1.38 -4.29
CA THR A 172 -9.32 -2.57 -3.57
C THR A 172 -8.15 -2.22 -2.64
N GLY A 173 -7.22 -1.39 -3.11
CA GLY A 173 -6.12 -0.90 -2.29
C GLY A 173 -6.60 -0.08 -1.09
N SER A 174 -7.65 0.71 -1.27
CA SER A 174 -8.26 1.48 -0.17
C SER A 174 -8.84 0.56 0.91
N LEU A 175 -9.38 -0.60 0.53
CA LEU A 175 -9.83 -1.62 1.48
C LEU A 175 -8.66 -2.21 2.29
N LEU A 176 -7.50 -2.42 1.65
CA LEU A 176 -6.28 -2.84 2.36
C LEU A 176 -5.81 -1.76 3.33
N ILE A 177 -5.85 -0.49 2.93
CA ILE A 177 -5.53 0.66 3.80
C ILE A 177 -6.49 0.72 4.99
N LEU A 178 -7.78 0.47 4.80
CA LEU A 178 -8.76 0.37 5.88
C LEU A 178 -8.36 -0.73 6.87
N ALA A 179 -8.03 -1.93 6.38
CA ALA A 179 -7.60 -3.04 7.22
C ALA A 179 -6.32 -2.72 8.02
N ILE A 180 -5.34 -2.01 7.40
CA ILE A 180 -4.14 -1.52 8.10
C ILE A 180 -4.54 -0.55 9.21
N GLY A 181 -5.40 0.42 8.93
CA GLY A 181 -5.86 1.39 9.92
C GLY A 181 -6.53 0.74 11.13
N LEU A 182 -7.40 -0.26 10.89
CA LEU A 182 -8.04 -1.05 11.95
C LEU A 182 -7.03 -1.83 12.80
N ASN A 183 -5.99 -2.39 12.18
CA ASN A 183 -4.89 -3.02 12.90
C ASN A 183 -4.09 -2.01 13.74
N MET A 184 -3.81 -0.81 13.22
CA MET A 184 -3.05 0.24 13.91
C MET A 184 -3.75 0.74 15.18
N ILE A 185 -5.08 0.83 15.17
CA ILE A 185 -5.87 1.19 16.37
C ILE A 185 -6.11 0.00 17.31
N GLY A 186 -5.67 -1.20 16.92
CA GLY A 186 -5.75 -2.41 17.75
C GLY A 186 -7.12 -3.09 17.76
N LEU A 187 -8.04 -2.71 16.87
CA LEU A 187 -9.37 -3.33 16.76
C LEU A 187 -9.33 -4.69 16.09
N THR A 188 -8.36 -4.92 15.21
CA THR A 188 -8.24 -6.16 14.43
C THR A 188 -6.79 -6.62 14.35
N LYS A 189 -6.60 -7.84 13.80
CA LYS A 189 -5.28 -8.43 13.51
C LYS A 189 -5.30 -9.09 12.14
N PHE A 190 -5.75 -8.35 11.13
CA PHE A 190 -5.76 -8.85 9.76
C PHE A 190 -4.33 -9.07 9.27
N LYS A 191 -4.10 -10.19 8.59
CA LYS A 191 -2.87 -10.44 7.83
C LYS A 191 -2.99 -9.72 6.48
N VAL A 192 -2.74 -8.40 6.47
CA VAL A 192 -3.06 -7.54 5.32
C VAL A 192 -2.34 -7.98 4.05
N LEU A 193 -1.14 -8.55 4.15
CA LEU A 193 -0.40 -9.05 3.00
C LEU A 193 -1.09 -10.24 2.31
N ASN A 194 -1.93 -11.01 3.02
CA ASN A 194 -2.73 -12.06 2.41
C ASN A 194 -3.90 -11.51 1.57
N TYR A 195 -4.19 -10.21 1.68
CA TYR A 195 -5.17 -9.53 0.81
C TYR A 195 -4.52 -8.94 -0.45
N VAL A 196 -3.20 -8.79 -0.50
CA VAL A 196 -2.49 -8.21 -1.66
C VAL A 196 -2.76 -8.96 -2.96
N PRO A 197 -2.89 -10.31 -3.01
CA PRO A 197 -3.27 -11.01 -4.23
C PRO A 197 -4.60 -10.54 -4.84
N ALA A 198 -5.50 -9.91 -4.07
CA ALA A 198 -6.72 -9.31 -4.63
C ALA A 198 -6.43 -8.28 -5.73
N LEU A 199 -5.33 -7.51 -5.58
CA LEU A 199 -4.88 -6.57 -6.61
C LEU A 199 -4.47 -7.27 -7.91
N LEU A 200 -4.02 -8.52 -7.85
CA LEU A 200 -3.67 -9.34 -9.02
C LEU A 200 -4.91 -9.99 -9.65
N VAL A 201 -5.95 -10.25 -8.86
CA VAL A 201 -7.22 -10.84 -9.34
C VAL A 201 -7.98 -9.84 -10.22
N ILE A 202 -7.94 -8.54 -9.94
CA ILE A 202 -8.68 -7.50 -10.67
C ILE A 202 -8.41 -7.52 -12.18
N PRO A 203 -7.16 -7.43 -12.68
CA PRO A 203 -6.91 -7.46 -14.12
C PRO A 203 -7.42 -8.74 -14.78
N PHE A 204 -7.36 -9.90 -14.09
CA PHE A 204 -7.93 -11.15 -14.58
C PHE A 204 -9.45 -11.11 -14.64
N ALA A 205 -10.09 -10.56 -13.61
CA ALA A 205 -11.56 -10.44 -13.56
C ALA A 205 -12.07 -9.48 -14.64
N LEU A 206 -11.40 -8.35 -14.87
CA LEU A 206 -11.72 -7.42 -15.94
C LEU A 206 -11.49 -8.03 -17.33
N TRP A 207 -10.43 -8.79 -17.50
CA TRP A 207 -10.15 -9.49 -18.74
C TRP A 207 -11.25 -10.52 -19.07
N ILE A 208 -11.69 -11.33 -18.08
CA ILE A 208 -12.77 -12.29 -18.22
C ILE A 208 -14.11 -11.58 -18.52
N SER A 209 -14.43 -10.48 -17.83
CA SER A 209 -15.66 -9.72 -18.08
C SER A 209 -15.67 -9.07 -19.46
N GLY A 210 -14.53 -8.56 -19.93
CA GLY A 210 -14.35 -8.06 -21.29
C GLY A 210 -14.56 -9.15 -22.36
N PHE A 211 -14.11 -10.36 -22.09
CA PHE A 211 -14.39 -11.52 -22.94
C PHE A 211 -15.88 -11.88 -22.94
N ALA A 212 -16.54 -11.86 -21.78
CA ALA A 212 -17.97 -12.17 -21.67
C ALA A 212 -18.85 -11.13 -22.39
N SER A 213 -18.49 -9.83 -22.33
CA SER A 213 -19.22 -8.77 -23.04
C SER A 213 -18.99 -8.76 -24.56
N ALA A 214 -17.95 -9.43 -25.04
CA ALA A 214 -17.70 -9.58 -26.49
C ALA A 214 -18.48 -10.77 -27.10
N TRP A 215 -19.12 -11.61 -26.26
CA TRP A 215 -19.91 -12.79 -26.69
C TRP A 215 -21.42 -12.66 -26.41
N LEU A 216 -21.85 -11.56 -25.82
CA LEU A 216 -23.25 -11.14 -25.62
C LEU A 216 -23.59 -9.95 -26.51
#